data_d3282f154a48ead64451dc1da6a618bb
#
_entry.id   d3282f154a48ead64451dc1da6a618bb
#
_cell.length_a   1.000
_cell.length_b   1.000
_cell.length_c   1.000
_cell.angle_alpha   90.00
_cell.angle_beta   90.00
_cell.angle_gamma   90.00
#
_symmetry.space_group_name_H-M   'P 1'
#
loop_
_entity.id
_entity.type
_entity.pdbx_description
1 polymer ?
#
loop_
_entity_poly.entity_id
_entity_poly.type
_entity_poly.pdbx_seq_one_letter_code
_entity_poly.pdbx_strand_id
1 'polypeptide(L)'
;MIKYVTGNLFDSNAECLVNTVNCEGYMGKGIAYQFKLRYPENNRDYIKACKSGKLHIGVIHYYFEDGVWIVNFPTKDKWREKSELYYIEIGLDRLVELIISEGIHSIAIPP
;
A
#
# COMPACT_ATOMS: atom_id res chain seq x y z
N MET A 1 -7.64 16.67 1.65
CA MET A 1 -8.70 16.23 2.57
C MET A 1 -8.86 14.72 2.48
N ILE A 2 -8.91 14.07 3.62
CA ILE A 2 -9.14 12.63 3.68
C ILE A 2 -10.65 12.38 3.75
N LYS A 3 -11.17 11.55 2.86
CA LYS A 3 -12.57 11.17 2.86
C LYS A 3 -12.69 9.68 3.15
N TYR A 4 -13.63 9.32 4.00
CA TYR A 4 -14.01 7.93 4.19
C TYR A 4 -15.03 7.55 3.13
N VAL A 5 -14.72 6.49 2.39
CA VAL A 5 -15.58 5.99 1.33
C VAL A 5 -15.93 4.54 1.64
N THR A 6 -17.22 4.21 1.60
CA THR A 6 -17.68 2.81 1.69
C THR A 6 -17.86 2.27 0.29
N GLY A 7 -17.57 0.98 0.10
CA GLY A 7 -17.67 0.34 -1.20
C GLY A 7 -16.34 -0.16 -1.72
N ASN A 8 -16.25 -0.36 -3.03
CA ASN A 8 -15.05 -0.88 -3.66
C ASN A 8 -13.97 0.19 -3.72
N LEU A 9 -12.82 -0.12 -3.14
CA LEU A 9 -11.65 0.77 -3.13
C LEU A 9 -11.28 1.25 -4.54
N PHE A 10 -11.37 0.36 -5.53
CA PHE A 10 -10.97 0.66 -6.91
C PHE A 10 -11.96 1.54 -7.67
N ASP A 11 -13.16 1.73 -7.14
CA ASP A 11 -14.15 2.64 -7.70
C ASP A 11 -13.98 4.07 -7.17
N SER A 12 -13.05 4.25 -6.26
CA SER A 12 -12.75 5.55 -5.67
C SER A 12 -12.03 6.44 -6.70
N ASN A 13 -12.30 7.75 -6.64
CA ASN A 13 -11.59 8.74 -7.43
C ASN A 13 -10.39 9.31 -6.67
N ALA A 14 -9.92 8.63 -5.65
CA ALA A 14 -8.80 9.08 -4.84
C ALA A 14 -7.51 9.10 -5.66
N GLU A 15 -6.65 10.05 -5.35
CA GLU A 15 -5.34 10.17 -5.98
C GLU A 15 -4.38 9.07 -5.53
N CYS A 16 -4.64 8.49 -4.36
CA CYS A 16 -3.80 7.48 -3.75
C CYS A 16 -4.65 6.34 -3.22
N LEU A 17 -4.26 5.11 -3.54
CA LEU A 17 -4.89 3.90 -3.03
C LEU A 17 -3.90 3.18 -2.11
N VAL A 18 -4.35 2.78 -0.93
CA VAL A 18 -3.51 2.04 0.01
C VAL A 18 -3.82 0.56 -0.09
N ASN A 19 -2.76 -0.22 -0.27
CA ASN A 19 -2.79 -1.67 -0.31
C ASN A 19 -2.05 -2.19 0.93
N THR A 20 -2.66 -3.09 1.68
CA THR A 20 -1.98 -3.70 2.83
C THR A 20 -1.25 -4.96 2.37
N VAL A 21 0.03 -5.05 2.70
CA VAL A 21 0.92 -6.08 2.17
C VAL A 21 1.78 -6.73 3.25
N ASN A 22 2.44 -7.82 2.88
CA ASN A 22 3.53 -8.42 3.64
C ASN A 22 4.87 -7.95 3.05
N CYS A 23 5.97 -8.36 3.66
CA CYS A 23 7.32 -8.01 3.21
C CYS A 23 8.01 -9.14 2.43
N GLU A 24 7.27 -10.18 2.07
CA GLU A 24 7.80 -11.33 1.31
C GLU A 24 7.63 -11.19 -0.21
N GLY A 25 6.87 -10.21 -0.67
CA GLY A 25 6.60 -10.03 -2.10
C GLY A 25 5.43 -10.85 -2.61
N TYR A 26 4.47 -11.20 -1.75
CA TYR A 26 3.38 -12.09 -2.10
C TYR A 26 2.01 -11.41 -1.94
N MET A 27 1.38 -11.06 -3.05
CA MET A 27 0.02 -10.53 -3.08
C MET A 27 -0.94 -11.66 -3.47
N GLY A 28 -1.21 -12.58 -2.53
CA GLY A 28 -1.82 -13.86 -2.85
C GLY A 28 -3.33 -13.92 -2.75
N LYS A 29 -3.98 -13.05 -2.01
CA LYS A 29 -5.44 -13.11 -1.84
C LYS A 29 -6.01 -11.78 -1.40
N GLY A 30 -7.35 -11.69 -1.43
CA GLY A 30 -8.08 -10.51 -0.98
C GLY A 30 -7.78 -9.29 -1.82
N ILE A 31 -7.73 -8.13 -1.17
CA ILE A 31 -7.51 -6.87 -1.85
C ILE A 31 -6.13 -6.79 -2.49
N ALA A 32 -5.11 -7.36 -1.84
CA ALA A 32 -3.76 -7.39 -2.39
C ALA A 32 -3.71 -8.12 -3.73
N TYR A 33 -4.43 -9.23 -3.87
CA TYR A 33 -4.51 -9.95 -5.12
C TYR A 33 -5.14 -9.09 -6.22
N GLN A 34 -6.16 -8.31 -5.89
CA GLN A 34 -6.79 -7.40 -6.85
C GLN A 34 -5.83 -6.30 -7.29
N PHE A 35 -5.02 -5.78 -6.37
CA PHE A 35 -3.97 -4.82 -6.73
C PHE A 35 -2.96 -5.43 -7.70
N LYS A 36 -2.57 -6.68 -7.47
CA LYS A 36 -1.66 -7.39 -8.37
C LYS A 36 -2.21 -7.46 -9.79
N LEU A 37 -3.48 -7.79 -9.94
CA LEU A 37 -4.13 -7.89 -11.25
C LEU A 37 -4.29 -6.54 -11.95
N ARG A 38 -4.66 -5.52 -11.19
CA ARG A 38 -4.94 -4.18 -11.74
C ARG A 38 -3.68 -3.37 -12.01
N TYR A 39 -2.64 -3.58 -11.21
CA TYR A 39 -1.39 -2.79 -11.27
C TYR A 39 -0.19 -3.71 -11.31
N PRO A 40 0.03 -4.39 -12.47
CA PRO A 40 1.12 -5.37 -12.57
C PRO A 40 2.51 -4.76 -12.45
N GLU A 41 2.70 -3.51 -12.88
CA GLU A 41 4.00 -2.85 -12.75
C GLU A 41 4.30 -2.54 -11.28
N ASN A 42 3.31 -2.07 -10.54
CA ASN A 42 3.42 -1.86 -9.11
C ASN A 42 3.80 -3.17 -8.40
N ASN A 43 3.16 -4.27 -8.78
CA ASN A 43 3.47 -5.58 -8.19
C ASN A 43 4.92 -5.98 -8.44
N ARG A 44 5.41 -5.79 -9.65
CA ARG A 44 6.81 -6.12 -9.99
C ARG A 44 7.80 -5.28 -9.17
N ASP A 45 7.54 -3.99 -9.04
CA ASP A 45 8.40 -3.10 -8.26
C ASP A 45 8.35 -3.42 -6.76
N TYR A 46 7.17 -3.74 -6.26
CA TYR A 46 6.99 -4.20 -4.89
C TYR A 46 7.79 -5.46 -4.60
N ILE A 47 7.74 -6.45 -5.49
CA ILE A 47 8.51 -7.69 -5.34
C ILE A 47 10.01 -7.39 -5.26
N LYS A 48 10.51 -6.52 -6.12
CA LYS A 48 11.92 -6.10 -6.10
C LYS A 48 12.30 -5.44 -4.77
N ALA A 49 11.42 -4.58 -4.25
CA ALA A 49 11.67 -3.91 -2.97
C ALA A 49 11.73 -4.90 -1.82
N CYS A 50 10.88 -5.93 -1.83
CA CYS A 50 10.92 -6.98 -0.82
C CYS A 50 12.20 -7.80 -0.91
N LYS A 51 12.59 -8.22 -2.11
CA LYS A 51 13.78 -9.04 -2.31
C LYS A 51 15.07 -8.31 -1.96
N SER A 52 15.13 -7.01 -2.18
CA SER A 52 16.31 -6.20 -1.90
C SER A 52 16.38 -5.75 -0.45
N GLY A 53 15.33 -6.01 0.34
CA GLY A 53 15.26 -5.55 1.73
C GLY A 53 14.88 -4.09 1.88
N LYS A 54 14.56 -3.40 0.79
CA LYS A 54 14.12 -1.99 0.85
C LYS A 54 12.77 -1.84 1.51
N LEU A 55 11.87 -2.80 1.31
CA LEU A 55 10.57 -2.81 1.97
C LEU A 55 10.62 -3.72 3.18
N HIS A 56 10.32 -3.16 4.34
CA HIS A 56 10.23 -3.87 5.62
C HIS A 56 9.25 -3.10 6.51
N ILE A 57 8.93 -3.67 7.65
CA ILE A 57 8.04 -3.00 8.62
C ILE A 57 8.59 -1.62 8.97
N GLY A 58 7.73 -0.62 8.94
CA GLY A 58 8.09 0.76 9.22
C GLY A 58 8.43 1.60 7.99
N VAL A 59 8.49 0.97 6.82
CA VAL A 59 8.74 1.63 5.54
C VAL A 59 7.56 1.35 4.64
N ILE A 60 7.16 2.31 3.82
CA ILE A 60 6.15 2.08 2.79
C ILE A 60 6.82 2.00 1.43
N HIS A 61 6.20 1.24 0.52
CA HIS A 61 6.56 1.22 -0.88
C HIS A 61 5.47 1.96 -1.65
N TYR A 62 5.84 2.75 -2.63
CA TYR A 62 4.85 3.46 -3.45
C TYR A 62 5.27 3.46 -4.91
N TYR A 63 4.26 3.48 -5.78
CA TYR A 63 4.45 3.43 -7.22
C TYR A 63 3.30 4.16 -7.90
N PHE A 64 3.61 4.89 -8.97
CA PHE A 64 2.59 5.59 -9.73
C PHE A 64 2.28 4.81 -11.00
N GLU A 65 1.03 4.36 -11.14
CA GLU A 65 0.60 3.55 -12.28
C GLU A 65 -0.84 3.92 -12.65
N ASP A 66 -1.11 4.06 -13.94
CA ASP A 66 -2.44 4.41 -14.47
C ASP A 66 -3.05 5.65 -13.82
N GLY A 67 -2.23 6.66 -13.59
CA GLY A 67 -2.69 7.94 -13.08
C GLY A 67 -3.00 7.97 -11.59
N VAL A 68 -2.62 6.95 -10.84
CA VAL A 68 -2.89 6.86 -9.40
C VAL A 68 -1.63 6.45 -8.64
N TRP A 69 -1.47 7.00 -7.44
CA TRP A 69 -0.45 6.54 -6.50
C TRP A 69 -0.93 5.28 -5.82
N ILE A 70 -0.11 4.24 -5.80
CA ILE A 70 -0.38 3.02 -5.04
C ILE A 70 0.63 2.96 -3.91
N VAL A 71 0.13 2.88 -2.69
CA VAL A 71 0.97 2.72 -1.49
C VAL A 71 0.84 1.29 -1.01
N ASN A 72 1.95 0.57 -0.99
CA ASN A 72 2.02 -0.77 -0.42
C ASN A 72 2.50 -0.62 1.02
N PHE A 73 1.58 -0.78 1.94
CA PHE A 73 1.76 -0.52 3.36
C PHE A 73 1.94 -1.84 4.09
N PRO A 74 3.15 -2.13 4.61
CA PRO A 74 3.39 -3.40 5.31
C PRO A 74 2.65 -3.46 6.64
N THR A 75 1.70 -4.36 6.75
CA THR A 75 0.99 -4.65 7.99
C THR A 75 1.46 -5.95 8.61
N LYS A 76 2.21 -6.76 7.84
CA LYS A 76 2.77 -8.03 8.27
C LYS A 76 4.16 -8.16 7.67
N ASP A 77 5.08 -8.77 8.41
CA ASP A 77 6.37 -9.11 7.84
C ASP A 77 6.23 -10.29 6.88
N LYS A 78 5.60 -11.36 7.35
CA LYS A 78 5.33 -12.56 6.55
C LYS A 78 3.84 -12.72 6.32
N TRP A 79 3.44 -13.23 5.17
CA TRP A 79 2.03 -13.32 4.79
C TRP A 79 1.18 -14.18 5.73
N ARG A 80 1.79 -15.10 6.48
CA ARG A 80 1.09 -15.96 7.45
C ARG A 80 1.00 -15.37 8.85
N GLU A 81 1.71 -14.28 9.10
CA GLU A 81 1.70 -13.64 10.42
C GLU A 81 0.44 -12.82 10.62
N LYS A 82 0.12 -12.55 11.90
CA LYS A 82 -0.89 -11.57 12.25
C LYS A 82 -0.27 -10.17 12.18
N SER A 83 -1.08 -9.19 11.78
CA SER A 83 -0.67 -7.80 11.83
C SER A 83 -0.52 -7.34 13.27
N GLU A 84 0.48 -6.50 13.52
CA GLU A 84 0.70 -5.86 14.81
C GLU A 84 0.32 -4.39 14.72
N LEU A 85 -0.33 -3.88 15.76
CA LEU A 85 -0.76 -2.48 15.78
C LEU A 85 0.42 -1.52 15.57
N TYR A 86 1.57 -1.80 16.20
CA TYR A 86 2.70 -0.89 16.07
C TYR A 86 3.29 -0.88 14.65
N TYR A 87 3.10 -1.93 13.85
CA TYR A 87 3.49 -1.92 12.44
C TYR A 87 2.72 -0.83 11.68
N ILE A 88 1.45 -0.68 12.02
CA ILE A 88 0.60 0.35 11.42
C ILE A 88 1.05 1.73 11.88
N GLU A 89 1.33 1.88 13.18
CA GLU A 89 1.73 3.17 13.75
C GLU A 89 3.00 3.72 13.10
N ILE A 90 4.04 2.89 12.97
CA ILE A 90 5.30 3.35 12.36
C ILE A 90 5.19 3.58 10.87
N GLY A 91 4.33 2.81 10.18
CA GLY A 91 4.09 3.02 8.75
C GLY A 91 3.29 4.29 8.45
N LEU A 92 2.39 4.68 9.35
CA LEU A 92 1.59 5.90 9.17
C LEU A 92 2.43 7.16 9.05
N ASP A 93 3.53 7.25 9.79
CA ASP A 93 4.43 8.40 9.69
C ASP A 93 5.02 8.52 8.28
N ARG A 94 5.37 7.38 7.68
CA ARG A 94 5.90 7.35 6.31
C ARG A 94 4.84 7.73 5.29
N LEU A 95 3.60 7.29 5.52
CA LEU A 95 2.48 7.63 4.64
C LEU A 95 2.20 9.13 4.68
N VAL A 96 2.20 9.73 5.86
CA VAL A 96 2.01 11.19 6.01
C VAL A 96 3.12 11.95 5.27
N GLU A 97 4.36 11.52 5.39
CA GLU A 97 5.48 12.13 4.68
C GLU A 97 5.28 12.10 3.16
N LEU A 98 4.81 10.97 2.63
CA LEU A 98 4.53 10.84 1.20
C LEU A 98 3.40 11.77 0.76
N ILE A 99 2.32 11.82 1.53
CA ILE A 99 1.16 12.68 1.24
C ILE A 99 1.61 14.14 1.13
N ILE A 100 2.44 14.59 2.05
CA ILE A 100 2.93 15.96 2.08
C ILE A 100 3.89 16.22 0.92
N SER A 101 4.86 15.33 0.70
CA SER A 101 5.90 15.54 -0.31
C SER A 101 5.37 15.50 -1.74
N GLU A 102 4.36 14.68 -2.00
CA GLU A 102 3.79 14.55 -3.35
C GLU A 102 2.51 15.37 -3.55
N GLY A 103 2.07 16.12 -2.54
CA GLY A 103 0.88 16.95 -2.65
C GLY A 103 -0.39 16.15 -2.91
N ILE A 104 -0.53 14.99 -2.28
CA ILE A 104 -1.70 14.12 -2.43
C ILE A 104 -2.86 14.70 -1.62
N HIS A 105 -4.01 14.89 -2.27
CA HIS A 105 -5.19 15.51 -1.64
C HIS A 105 -6.26 14.50 -1.23
N SER A 106 -6.23 13.29 -1.77
CA SER A 106 -7.23 12.27 -1.46
C SER A 106 -6.61 10.89 -1.42
N ILE A 107 -7.08 10.08 -0.49
CA ILE A 107 -6.54 8.76 -0.22
C ILE A 107 -7.68 7.79 0.12
N ALA A 108 -7.63 6.60 -0.44
CA ALA A 108 -8.57 5.53 -0.14
C ALA A 108 -7.83 4.41 0.59
N ILE A 109 -8.34 4.03 1.74
CA ILE A 109 -7.74 3.03 2.62
C ILE A 109 -8.71 1.86 2.75
N PRO A 110 -8.27 0.60 2.63
CA PRO A 110 -9.15 -0.55 2.80
C PRO A 110 -9.61 -0.65 4.26
N PRO A 111 -10.79 -1.26 4.49
CA PRO A 111 -11.32 -1.42 5.83
C PRO A 111 -10.48 -2.33 6.73
#